data_d61c3b8de9d4a7092a550e0b46ec66c2
#
_entry.id   d61c3b8de9d4a7092a550e0b46ec66c2
#
_cell.length_a   1.000
_cell.length_b   1.000
_cell.length_c   1.000
_cell.angle_alpha   90.00
_cell.angle_beta   90.00
_cell.angle_gamma   90.00
#
_symmetry.space_group_name_H-M   'P 1'
#
loop_
_entity.id
_entity.type
_entity.pdbx_description
1 polymer ?
#
loop_
_entity_poly.entity_id
_entity_poly.type
_entity_poly.pdbx_seq_one_letter_code
_entity_poly.pdbx_strand_id
1 'polypeptide(L)'
;MKRRTAIWIGIIAALVLLGAVAQIFRICRTDLRREQAEALLEAGAYAHAREIYDGLGDTEGVARCDALQAEEVYQEGIQLLQAGDYDSARQLFSSLGSYKDTATLLAACGWQEALAFEDTGKLTEALRGFQALGQYSACQEAVEQISERLFTRAEELAAAFKLEEACAIWEELGSYESSALLLQRGRRALDWTAAPEEQRLLIPANRYLSKSLKNVYVCDQAYFVIPEECSSETRFFIYYPGGRDEEMSVDYLLYYMMNPSPNTLAVFMRKNGLDHMRENTCQAIDLLDQAAAECGVFAREIVVAGSSLGAYPAMHSVVYACEAYGIRTDCVLSLDAGSDWMEEELLLDEAECRKAARIGTEFYLFESPWVGMNREGIRMMVNTGNRVTMVGCTFDDHVRISLDAMGMGVVDWAVGDRAQPCNPEIYSFTRLEPDVG
;
A
#
# COMPACT_ATOMS: atom_id res chain seq x y z
N MET A 1 102.86 34.80 -2.06
CA MET A 1 101.71 34.27 -1.41
C MET A 1 100.63 35.34 -1.10
N LYS A 2 100.96 36.49 -0.50
CA LYS A 2 99.94 37.53 -0.04
C LYS A 2 99.01 38.04 -1.16
N ARG A 3 99.41 38.25 -2.41
CA ARG A 3 98.58 38.76 -3.51
C ARG A 3 97.48 37.76 -3.94
N ARG A 4 97.74 36.44 -3.96
CA ARG A 4 96.80 35.39 -4.34
C ARG A 4 95.67 35.26 -3.27
N THR A 5 96.06 35.36 -2.00
CA THR A 5 95.08 35.27 -0.88
C THR A 5 94.09 36.44 -0.89
N ALA A 6 94.58 37.69 -1.20
CA ALA A 6 93.74 38.89 -1.31
C ALA A 6 92.69 38.79 -2.46
N ILE A 7 93.11 38.18 -3.62
CA ILE A 7 92.18 37.91 -4.76
C ILE A 7 91.09 36.95 -4.38
N TRP A 8 91.42 35.83 -3.69
CA TRP A 8 90.45 34.86 -3.25
C TRP A 8 89.50 35.45 -2.20
N ILE A 9 89.95 36.26 -1.29
CA ILE A 9 89.09 36.97 -0.32
C ILE A 9 88.12 37.90 -1.05
N GLY A 10 88.58 38.64 -2.07
CA GLY A 10 87.75 39.51 -2.90
C GLY A 10 86.69 38.76 -3.67
N ILE A 11 87.01 37.57 -4.23
CA ILE A 11 86.06 36.70 -4.95
C ILE A 11 85.02 36.16 -3.99
N ILE A 12 85.41 35.69 -2.81
CA ILE A 12 84.49 35.19 -1.80
C ILE A 12 83.55 36.27 -1.33
N ALA A 13 84.05 37.47 -1.05
CA ALA A 13 83.26 38.64 -0.65
C ALA A 13 82.25 39.03 -1.75
N ALA A 14 82.63 39.02 -3.02
CA ALA A 14 81.73 39.27 -4.15
C ALA A 14 80.62 38.19 -4.31
N LEU A 15 81.00 36.96 -4.11
CA LEU A 15 80.01 35.85 -4.14
C LEU A 15 79.01 35.90 -2.99
N VAL A 16 79.47 36.29 -1.78
CA VAL A 16 78.61 36.48 -0.64
C VAL A 16 77.66 37.72 -0.85
N LEU A 17 78.17 38.80 -1.42
CA LEU A 17 77.38 39.97 -1.79
C LEU A 17 76.35 39.67 -2.85
N LEU A 18 76.71 38.93 -3.92
CA LEU A 18 75.80 38.45 -4.95
C LEU A 18 74.72 37.51 -4.37
N GLY A 19 75.10 36.59 -3.47
CA GLY A 19 74.19 35.78 -2.73
C GLY A 19 73.18 36.56 -1.87
N ALA A 20 73.65 37.57 -1.15
CA ALA A 20 72.82 38.47 -0.33
C ALA A 20 71.84 39.29 -1.19
N VAL A 21 72.30 39.82 -2.33
CA VAL A 21 71.44 40.60 -3.26
C VAL A 21 70.38 39.64 -3.90
N ALA A 22 70.79 38.42 -4.31
CA ALA A 22 69.83 37.43 -4.82
C ALA A 22 68.83 37.05 -3.76
N GLN A 23 69.23 36.93 -2.49
CA GLN A 23 68.33 36.63 -1.39
C GLN A 23 67.36 37.79 -1.12
N ILE A 24 67.82 39.03 -1.11
CA ILE A 24 66.97 40.24 -0.96
C ILE A 24 65.99 40.31 -2.13
N PHE A 25 66.42 40.04 -3.37
CA PHE A 25 65.54 40.06 -4.53
C PHE A 25 64.48 38.95 -4.48
N ARG A 26 64.86 37.83 -3.92
CA ARG A 26 63.92 36.69 -3.71
C ARG A 26 62.85 37.08 -2.64
N ILE A 27 63.30 37.70 -1.50
CA ILE A 27 62.37 38.13 -0.44
C ILE A 27 61.44 39.20 -0.98
N CYS A 28 61.91 40.26 -1.61
CA CYS A 28 61.06 41.30 -2.19
C CYS A 28 60.05 40.74 -3.21
N ARG A 29 60.45 39.80 -3.99
CA ARG A 29 59.57 39.14 -4.96
C ARG A 29 58.49 38.28 -4.27
N THR A 30 58.83 37.60 -3.17
CA THR A 30 57.85 36.82 -2.39
C THR A 30 56.86 37.74 -1.68
N ASP A 31 57.30 38.85 -1.10
CA ASP A 31 56.47 39.84 -0.42
C ASP A 31 55.49 40.49 -1.42
N LEU A 32 55.95 40.91 -2.59
CA LEU A 32 55.08 41.46 -3.65
C LEU A 32 54.00 40.46 -4.12
N ARG A 33 54.37 39.21 -4.25
CA ARG A 33 53.39 38.15 -4.60
C ARG A 33 52.38 37.92 -3.48
N ARG A 34 52.82 38.00 -2.22
CA ARG A 34 51.91 37.88 -1.08
C ARG A 34 50.92 39.05 -1.01
N GLU A 35 51.40 40.31 -1.23
CA GLU A 35 50.51 41.46 -1.35
C GLU A 35 49.52 41.33 -2.52
N GLN A 36 49.95 40.79 -3.65
CA GLN A 36 49.06 40.49 -4.77
C GLN A 36 48.00 39.44 -4.42
N ALA A 37 48.38 38.42 -3.68
CA ALA A 37 47.45 37.38 -3.24
C ALA A 37 46.44 37.95 -2.22
N GLU A 38 46.84 38.81 -1.28
CA GLU A 38 45.92 39.46 -0.35
C GLU A 38 44.92 40.38 -1.09
N ALA A 39 45.39 41.17 -2.07
CA ALA A 39 44.50 42.01 -2.89
C ALA A 39 43.48 41.18 -3.69
N LEU A 40 43.87 39.98 -4.18
CA LEU A 40 42.97 39.07 -4.83
C LEU A 40 41.96 38.45 -3.85
N LEU A 41 42.40 38.15 -2.62
CA LEU A 41 41.53 37.69 -1.54
C LEU A 41 40.45 38.73 -1.19
N GLU A 42 40.84 40.02 -1.02
CA GLU A 42 39.93 41.11 -0.76
C GLU A 42 38.94 41.34 -1.92
N ALA A 43 39.37 41.04 -3.15
CA ALA A 43 38.53 41.11 -4.35
C ALA A 43 37.62 39.88 -4.57
N GLY A 44 37.66 38.87 -3.69
CA GLY A 44 36.88 37.63 -3.84
C GLY A 44 37.44 36.67 -4.89
N ALA A 45 38.66 36.91 -5.41
CA ALA A 45 39.28 36.07 -6.43
C ALA A 45 40.09 34.93 -5.80
N TYR A 46 39.40 34.09 -4.97
CA TYR A 46 40.03 33.07 -4.12
C TYR A 46 40.87 32.07 -4.86
N ALA A 47 40.41 31.57 -6.02
CA ALA A 47 41.16 30.62 -6.83
C ALA A 47 42.50 31.16 -7.28
N HIS A 48 42.58 32.41 -7.73
CA HIS A 48 43.82 33.05 -8.16
C HIS A 48 44.75 33.37 -6.97
N ALA A 49 44.20 33.84 -5.83
CA ALA A 49 44.98 34.02 -4.60
C ALA A 49 45.60 32.70 -4.13
N ARG A 50 44.84 31.62 -4.17
CA ARG A 50 45.25 30.24 -3.82
C ARG A 50 46.43 29.77 -4.67
N GLU A 51 46.37 29.97 -6.00
CA GLU A 51 47.50 29.63 -6.89
C GLU A 51 48.80 30.37 -6.52
N ILE A 52 48.68 31.63 -6.12
CA ILE A 52 49.86 32.42 -5.71
C ILE A 52 50.40 31.89 -4.38
N TYR A 53 49.56 31.64 -3.36
CA TYR A 53 49.98 31.12 -2.08
C TYR A 53 50.60 29.72 -2.21
N ASP A 54 50.00 28.84 -3.05
CA ASP A 54 50.53 27.50 -3.34
C ASP A 54 51.94 27.60 -3.99
N GLY A 55 52.09 28.47 -4.98
CA GLY A 55 53.37 28.77 -5.62
C GLY A 55 54.43 29.36 -4.70
N LEU A 56 54.03 29.96 -3.57
CA LEU A 56 54.89 30.45 -2.49
C LEU A 56 55.17 29.38 -1.42
N GLY A 57 54.49 28.25 -1.44
CA GLY A 57 54.51 27.22 -0.39
C GLY A 57 53.87 27.68 0.91
N ASP A 58 52.96 28.67 0.85
CA ASP A 58 52.25 29.24 1.99
C ASP A 58 50.95 28.47 2.23
N THR A 59 51.06 27.38 2.99
CA THR A 59 49.93 26.47 3.31
C THR A 59 48.84 27.16 4.11
N GLU A 60 49.14 28.17 4.92
CA GLU A 60 48.18 28.94 5.70
C GLU A 60 47.34 29.82 4.76
N GLY A 61 48.00 30.50 3.82
CA GLY A 61 47.34 31.29 2.79
C GLY A 61 46.40 30.45 1.91
N VAL A 62 46.85 29.24 1.50
CA VAL A 62 46.02 28.29 0.75
C VAL A 62 44.79 27.90 1.57
N ALA A 63 44.95 27.51 2.84
CA ALA A 63 43.83 27.12 3.70
C ALA A 63 42.84 28.27 3.93
N ARG A 64 43.33 29.51 4.01
CA ARG A 64 42.47 30.68 4.12
C ARG A 64 41.66 30.96 2.86
N CYS A 65 42.25 30.76 1.67
CA CYS A 65 41.53 30.86 0.40
C CYS A 65 40.42 29.80 0.32
N ASP A 66 40.76 28.55 0.64
CA ASP A 66 39.81 27.43 0.60
C ASP A 66 38.63 27.66 1.60
N ALA A 67 38.91 28.21 2.80
CA ALA A 67 37.90 28.52 3.79
C ALA A 67 36.93 29.63 3.35
N LEU A 68 37.48 30.70 2.75
CA LEU A 68 36.69 31.84 2.26
C LEU A 68 35.82 31.43 1.06
N GLN A 69 36.36 30.67 0.16
CA GLN A 69 35.62 30.13 -0.97
C GLN A 69 34.48 29.18 -0.51
N ALA A 70 34.78 28.32 0.47
CA ALA A 70 33.75 27.46 1.05
C ALA A 70 32.62 28.25 1.73
N GLU A 71 32.97 29.35 2.41
CA GLU A 71 32.00 30.25 3.04
C GLU A 71 31.11 30.96 2.02
N GLU A 72 31.67 31.44 0.90
CA GLU A 72 30.90 32.06 -0.17
C GLU A 72 29.89 31.06 -0.79
N VAL A 73 30.34 29.87 -1.16
CA VAL A 73 29.49 28.80 -1.70
C VAL A 73 28.40 28.40 -0.69
N TYR A 74 28.75 28.35 0.60
CA TYR A 74 27.79 28.05 1.67
C TYR A 74 26.69 29.12 1.76
N GLN A 75 27.05 30.41 1.73
CA GLN A 75 26.09 31.52 1.78
C GLN A 75 25.22 31.60 0.53
N GLU A 76 25.79 31.33 -0.65
CA GLU A 76 25.03 31.22 -1.90
C GLU A 76 24.00 30.06 -1.83
N GLY A 77 24.42 28.92 -1.31
CA GLY A 77 23.52 27.77 -1.09
C GLY A 77 22.33 28.11 -0.18
N ILE A 78 22.58 28.87 0.91
CA ILE A 78 21.51 29.36 1.81
C ILE A 78 20.53 30.27 1.06
N GLN A 79 21.05 31.20 0.25
CA GLN A 79 20.20 32.12 -0.54
C GLN A 79 19.33 31.38 -1.53
N LEU A 80 19.88 30.36 -2.23
CA LEU A 80 19.13 29.51 -3.14
C LEU A 80 18.05 28.68 -2.44
N LEU A 81 18.39 28.13 -1.26
CA LEU A 81 17.39 27.39 -0.45
C LEU A 81 16.24 28.33 -0.04
N GLN A 82 16.52 29.55 0.38
CA GLN A 82 15.49 30.53 0.73
C GLN A 82 14.66 31.00 -0.49
N ALA A 83 15.26 30.99 -1.68
CA ALA A 83 14.59 31.32 -2.93
C ALA A 83 13.73 30.17 -3.49
N GLY A 84 13.81 28.96 -2.90
CA GLY A 84 13.12 27.77 -3.37
C GLY A 84 13.80 27.03 -4.53
N ASP A 85 15.03 27.39 -4.86
CA ASP A 85 15.86 26.66 -5.82
C ASP A 85 16.64 25.55 -5.12
N TYR A 86 15.88 24.48 -4.79
CA TYR A 86 16.39 23.37 -3.99
C TYR A 86 17.46 22.55 -4.72
N ASP A 87 17.37 22.43 -6.02
CA ASP A 87 18.34 21.68 -6.84
C ASP A 87 19.71 22.37 -6.86
N SER A 88 19.74 23.68 -7.12
CA SER A 88 20.98 24.46 -7.11
C SER A 88 21.58 24.50 -5.72
N ALA A 89 20.76 24.73 -4.68
CA ALA A 89 21.21 24.71 -3.29
C ALA A 89 21.84 23.36 -2.91
N ARG A 90 21.22 22.24 -3.30
CA ARG A 90 21.71 20.88 -3.07
C ARG A 90 23.06 20.64 -3.73
N GLN A 91 23.25 21.10 -4.97
CA GLN A 91 24.53 20.97 -5.67
C GLN A 91 25.64 21.71 -4.94
N LEU A 92 25.39 22.93 -4.50
CA LEU A 92 26.36 23.73 -3.75
C LEU A 92 26.72 23.07 -2.41
N PHE A 93 25.74 22.71 -1.60
CA PHE A 93 25.98 22.04 -0.33
C PHE A 93 26.70 20.70 -0.49
N SER A 94 26.36 19.92 -1.54
CA SER A 94 27.06 18.66 -1.84
C SER A 94 28.53 18.85 -2.17
N SER A 95 28.90 19.97 -2.84
CA SER A 95 30.28 20.29 -3.18
C SER A 95 31.11 20.63 -1.95
N LEU A 96 30.48 21.10 -0.87
CA LEU A 96 31.12 21.46 0.39
C LEU A 96 31.42 20.28 1.33
N GLY A 97 30.83 19.12 1.08
CA GLY A 97 31.03 17.93 1.89
C GLY A 97 30.64 18.14 3.36
N SER A 98 31.59 18.00 4.27
CA SER A 98 31.37 18.15 5.72
C SER A 98 31.58 19.58 6.26
N TYR A 99 31.46 20.59 5.43
CA TYR A 99 31.63 21.99 5.88
C TYR A 99 30.42 22.43 6.72
N LYS A 100 30.67 22.92 7.93
CA LYS A 100 29.62 23.38 8.88
C LYS A 100 28.47 22.36 9.00
N ASP A 101 27.25 22.82 8.81
CA ASP A 101 26.00 22.06 8.91
C ASP A 101 25.39 21.69 7.54
N THR A 102 26.21 21.58 6.49
CA THR A 102 25.79 21.28 5.13
C THR A 102 24.95 19.98 5.05
N ALA A 103 25.23 18.97 5.89
CA ALA A 103 24.43 17.76 5.95
C ALA A 103 22.97 18.04 6.38
N THR A 104 22.79 18.94 7.35
CA THR A 104 21.45 19.37 7.81
C THR A 104 20.75 20.21 6.73
N LEU A 105 21.49 21.09 6.04
CA LEU A 105 20.94 21.91 4.95
C LEU A 105 20.55 21.06 3.73
N LEU A 106 21.31 20.02 3.41
CA LEU A 106 20.94 19.04 2.37
C LEU A 106 19.63 18.34 2.71
N ALA A 107 19.45 17.93 3.95
CA ALA A 107 18.18 17.36 4.40
C ALA A 107 17.04 18.39 4.33
N ALA A 108 17.29 19.66 4.69
CA ALA A 108 16.30 20.72 4.57
C ALA A 108 15.90 21.00 3.11
N CYS A 109 16.83 20.97 2.16
CA CYS A 109 16.50 21.06 0.73
C CYS A 109 15.55 19.95 0.31
N GLY A 110 15.86 18.69 0.65
CA GLY A 110 15.01 17.55 0.32
C GLY A 110 13.63 17.63 0.97
N TRP A 111 13.54 18.10 2.20
CA TRP A 111 12.29 18.33 2.91
C TRP A 111 11.40 19.37 2.23
N GLN A 112 11.96 20.54 1.92
CA GLN A 112 11.21 21.61 1.27
C GLN A 112 10.76 21.23 -0.15
N GLU A 113 11.57 20.48 -0.88
CA GLU A 113 11.21 19.95 -2.19
C GLU A 113 10.06 18.95 -2.09
N ALA A 114 10.11 18.02 -1.13
CA ALA A 114 9.04 17.06 -0.91
C ALA A 114 7.71 17.75 -0.53
N LEU A 115 7.75 18.79 0.32
CA LEU A 115 6.58 19.63 0.61
C LEU A 115 6.05 20.33 -0.63
N ALA A 116 6.92 20.87 -1.49
CA ALA A 116 6.50 21.53 -2.73
C ALA A 116 5.82 20.54 -3.70
N PHE A 117 6.28 19.29 -3.75
CA PHE A 117 5.60 18.24 -4.48
C PHE A 117 4.23 17.92 -3.88
N GLU A 118 4.13 17.84 -2.57
CA GLU A 118 2.85 17.60 -1.89
C GLU A 118 1.84 18.71 -2.15
N ASP A 119 2.24 19.97 -2.03
CA ASP A 119 1.41 21.17 -2.28
C ASP A 119 0.91 21.23 -3.73
N THR A 120 1.69 20.71 -4.68
CA THR A 120 1.31 20.63 -6.10
C THR A 120 0.55 19.35 -6.45
N GLY A 121 0.23 18.49 -5.48
CA GLY A 121 -0.48 17.24 -5.66
C GLY A 121 0.34 16.11 -6.29
N LYS A 122 1.66 16.26 -6.39
CA LYS A 122 2.59 15.24 -6.87
C LYS A 122 2.99 14.30 -5.72
N LEU A 123 1.99 13.53 -5.26
CA LEU A 123 2.12 12.73 -4.04
C LEU A 123 3.20 11.64 -4.12
N THR A 124 3.39 11.04 -5.29
CA THR A 124 4.41 9.99 -5.50
C THR A 124 5.82 10.57 -5.38
N GLU A 125 6.07 11.73 -5.97
CA GLU A 125 7.34 12.43 -5.85
C GLU A 125 7.58 12.90 -4.42
N ALA A 126 6.54 13.40 -3.74
CA ALA A 126 6.61 13.77 -2.32
C ALA A 126 6.97 12.57 -1.44
N LEU A 127 6.31 11.42 -1.64
CA LEU A 127 6.60 10.18 -0.92
C LEU A 127 8.06 9.78 -1.06
N ARG A 128 8.57 9.72 -2.29
CA ARG A 128 9.98 9.40 -2.57
C ARG A 128 10.94 10.37 -1.88
N GLY A 129 10.61 11.66 -1.91
CA GLY A 129 11.40 12.70 -1.25
C GLY A 129 11.49 12.50 0.25
N PHE A 130 10.38 12.27 0.94
CA PHE A 130 10.36 12.02 2.38
C PHE A 130 11.00 10.68 2.75
N GLN A 131 10.80 9.61 1.97
CA GLN A 131 11.45 8.31 2.18
C GLN A 131 12.99 8.41 2.10
N ALA A 132 13.51 9.21 1.17
CA ALA A 132 14.96 9.44 1.04
C ALA A 132 15.57 10.12 2.29
N LEU A 133 14.74 10.83 3.07
CA LEU A 133 15.14 11.52 4.31
C LEU A 133 14.91 10.67 5.57
N GLY A 134 14.54 9.44 5.46
CA GLY A 134 13.95 8.50 6.42
C GLY A 134 14.48 8.41 7.86
N GLN A 135 15.57 9.07 8.19
CA GLN A 135 16.13 9.13 9.55
C GLN A 135 15.50 10.22 10.45
N TYR A 136 14.66 11.08 9.90
CA TYR A 136 13.99 12.14 10.65
C TYR A 136 12.56 11.72 11.02
N SER A 137 12.18 11.86 12.29
CA SER A 137 10.84 11.43 12.77
C SER A 137 9.69 12.16 12.05
N ALA A 138 9.87 13.42 11.72
CA ALA A 138 8.87 14.20 10.97
C ALA A 138 8.64 13.62 9.55
N CYS A 139 9.67 13.03 8.93
CA CYS A 139 9.53 12.37 7.63
C CYS A 139 8.69 11.10 7.72
N GLN A 140 8.78 10.37 8.83
CA GLN A 140 7.98 9.15 9.02
C GLN A 140 6.48 9.46 9.09
N GLU A 141 6.11 10.53 9.78
CA GLU A 141 4.72 10.98 9.83
C GLU A 141 4.22 11.45 8.45
N ALA A 142 5.03 12.22 7.72
CA ALA A 142 4.70 12.66 6.36
C ALA A 142 4.57 11.46 5.38
N VAL A 143 5.47 10.48 5.47
CA VAL A 143 5.41 9.24 4.69
C VAL A 143 4.12 8.49 4.96
N GLU A 144 3.71 8.35 6.23
CA GLU A 144 2.47 7.66 6.61
C GLU A 144 1.24 8.36 6.02
N GLN A 145 1.13 9.68 6.21
CA GLN A 145 -0.01 10.49 5.72
C GLN A 145 -0.11 10.46 4.18
N ILE A 146 1.02 10.55 3.48
CA ILE A 146 1.02 10.51 2.02
C ILE A 146 0.72 9.12 1.52
N SER A 147 1.23 8.08 2.19
CA SER A 147 0.95 6.69 1.84
C SER A 147 -0.53 6.37 1.97
N GLU A 148 -1.20 6.82 3.03
CA GLU A 148 -2.65 6.69 3.22
C GLU A 148 -3.44 7.36 2.08
N ARG A 149 -3.06 8.60 1.72
CA ARG A 149 -3.69 9.34 0.61
C ARG A 149 -3.50 8.66 -0.74
N LEU A 150 -2.30 8.16 -1.01
CA LEU A 150 -1.99 7.40 -2.23
C LEU A 150 -2.74 6.08 -2.26
N PHE A 151 -2.80 5.36 -1.14
CA PHE A 151 -3.54 4.11 -1.04
C PHE A 151 -5.03 4.31 -1.33
N THR A 152 -5.66 5.28 -0.70
CA THR A 152 -7.06 5.66 -0.96
C THR A 152 -7.26 6.03 -2.44
N ARG A 153 -6.34 6.79 -3.02
CA ARG A 153 -6.40 7.15 -4.45
C ARG A 153 -6.30 5.94 -5.38
N ALA A 154 -5.44 4.98 -5.07
CA ALA A 154 -5.32 3.75 -5.83
C ALA A 154 -6.60 2.90 -5.75
N GLU A 155 -7.25 2.84 -4.58
CA GLU A 155 -8.54 2.18 -4.43
C GLU A 155 -9.65 2.84 -5.25
N GLU A 156 -9.71 4.17 -5.30
CA GLU A 156 -10.66 4.90 -6.15
C GLU A 156 -10.43 4.60 -7.65
N LEU A 157 -9.17 4.58 -8.08
CA LEU A 157 -8.81 4.23 -9.46
C LEU A 157 -9.20 2.80 -9.80
N ALA A 158 -8.93 1.85 -8.90
CA ALA A 158 -9.32 0.47 -9.07
C ALA A 158 -10.84 0.29 -9.13
N ALA A 159 -11.60 1.01 -8.29
CA ALA A 159 -13.06 1.03 -8.36
C ALA A 159 -13.59 1.56 -9.71
N ALA A 160 -12.88 2.51 -10.33
CA ALA A 160 -13.18 3.02 -11.66
C ALA A 160 -12.58 2.15 -12.78
N PHE A 161 -12.03 0.99 -12.47
CA PHE A 161 -11.33 0.06 -13.35
C PHE A 161 -10.14 0.67 -14.11
N LYS A 162 -9.49 1.69 -13.54
CA LYS A 162 -8.25 2.30 -14.05
C LYS A 162 -7.04 1.58 -13.45
N LEU A 163 -6.92 0.29 -13.78
CA LEU A 163 -6.00 -0.62 -13.09
C LEU A 163 -4.53 -0.31 -13.37
N GLU A 164 -4.16 0.18 -14.55
CA GLU A 164 -2.78 0.58 -14.83
C GLU A 164 -2.33 1.71 -13.89
N GLU A 165 -3.19 2.72 -13.70
CA GLU A 165 -2.90 3.84 -12.79
C GLU A 165 -2.86 3.38 -11.32
N ALA A 166 -3.79 2.54 -10.90
CA ALA A 166 -3.83 1.98 -9.56
C ALA A 166 -2.59 1.11 -9.26
N CYS A 167 -2.22 0.22 -10.20
CA CYS A 167 -1.02 -0.62 -10.06
C CYS A 167 0.26 0.20 -9.94
N ALA A 168 0.39 1.31 -10.67
CA ALA A 168 1.55 2.19 -10.56
C ALA A 168 1.67 2.78 -9.15
N ILE A 169 0.56 3.17 -8.52
CA ILE A 169 0.56 3.68 -7.15
C ILE A 169 0.85 2.56 -6.14
N TRP A 170 0.23 1.39 -6.25
CA TRP A 170 0.51 0.26 -5.36
C TRP A 170 1.96 -0.22 -5.45
N GLU A 171 2.59 -0.12 -6.62
CA GLU A 171 4.01 -0.44 -6.79
C GLU A 171 4.91 0.53 -6.01
N GLU A 172 4.61 1.83 -6.03
CA GLU A 172 5.31 2.84 -5.23
C GLU A 172 5.10 2.66 -3.72
N LEU A 173 3.90 2.27 -3.31
CA LEU A 173 3.58 2.01 -1.91
C LEU A 173 4.26 0.75 -1.35
N GLY A 174 4.61 -0.21 -2.21
CA GLY A 174 5.34 -1.42 -1.84
C GLY A 174 4.61 -2.27 -0.80
N SER A 175 5.12 -2.29 0.43
CA SER A 175 4.54 -3.09 1.52
C SER A 175 3.54 -2.32 2.39
N TYR A 176 3.17 -1.10 2.02
CA TYR A 176 2.17 -0.35 2.77
C TYR A 176 0.80 -1.03 2.67
N GLU A 177 0.21 -1.33 3.83
CA GLU A 177 -1.08 -2.04 3.93
C GLU A 177 -1.11 -3.29 3.01
N SER A 178 -2.17 -3.43 2.21
CA SER A 178 -2.34 -4.54 1.24
C SER A 178 -1.81 -4.24 -0.17
N SER A 179 -1.06 -3.15 -0.37
CA SER A 179 -0.63 -2.68 -1.70
C SER A 179 0.02 -3.75 -2.56
N ALA A 180 0.92 -4.57 -1.99
CA ALA A 180 1.59 -5.64 -2.73
C ALA A 180 0.62 -6.71 -3.25
N LEU A 181 -0.39 -7.07 -2.46
CA LEU A 181 -1.42 -8.05 -2.84
C LEU A 181 -2.38 -7.46 -3.88
N LEU A 182 -2.79 -6.20 -3.70
CA LEU A 182 -3.65 -5.49 -4.65
C LEU A 182 -2.95 -5.26 -5.99
N LEU A 183 -1.66 -4.96 -5.99
CA LEU A 183 -0.84 -4.88 -7.20
C LEU A 183 -0.85 -6.21 -7.97
N GLN A 184 -0.65 -7.33 -7.28
CA GLN A 184 -0.67 -8.65 -7.89
C GLN A 184 -2.05 -8.97 -8.51
N ARG A 185 -3.14 -8.66 -7.80
CA ARG A 185 -4.51 -8.85 -8.30
C ARG A 185 -4.80 -7.93 -9.49
N GLY A 186 -4.44 -6.65 -9.40
CA GLY A 186 -4.62 -5.70 -10.49
C GLY A 186 -3.91 -6.12 -11.77
N ARG A 187 -2.68 -6.60 -11.67
CA ARG A 187 -1.93 -7.15 -12.82
C ARG A 187 -2.61 -8.37 -13.43
N ARG A 188 -3.07 -9.31 -12.59
CA ARG A 188 -3.85 -10.48 -13.08
C ARG A 188 -5.15 -10.05 -13.78
N ALA A 189 -5.86 -9.08 -13.23
CA ALA A 189 -7.09 -8.58 -13.85
C ALA A 189 -6.83 -7.96 -15.23
N LEU A 190 -5.72 -7.21 -15.40
CA LEU A 190 -5.29 -6.69 -16.69
C LEU A 190 -4.97 -7.82 -17.69
N ASP A 191 -4.27 -8.86 -17.23
CA ASP A 191 -3.96 -10.04 -18.07
C ASP A 191 -5.24 -10.76 -18.53
N TRP A 192 -6.22 -10.95 -17.64
CA TRP A 192 -7.51 -11.56 -18.00
C TRP A 192 -8.30 -10.70 -18.99
N THR A 193 -8.28 -9.38 -18.83
CA THR A 193 -8.96 -8.47 -19.78
C THR A 193 -8.35 -8.55 -21.17
N ALA A 194 -7.04 -8.76 -21.26
CA ALA A 194 -6.31 -8.91 -22.51
C ALA A 194 -6.40 -10.33 -23.11
N ALA A 195 -6.95 -11.30 -22.37
CA ALA A 195 -7.03 -12.69 -22.80
C ALA A 195 -7.98 -12.90 -24.00
N PRO A 196 -7.67 -13.83 -24.90
CA PRO A 196 -8.57 -14.21 -26.00
C PRO A 196 -9.94 -14.70 -25.50
N GLU A 197 -10.97 -14.53 -26.33
CA GLU A 197 -12.35 -14.89 -25.98
C GLU A 197 -12.50 -16.37 -25.58
N GLU A 198 -11.70 -17.26 -26.17
CA GLU A 198 -11.71 -18.69 -25.87
C GLU A 198 -11.21 -19.04 -24.45
N GLN A 199 -10.54 -18.11 -23.80
CA GLN A 199 -10.00 -18.24 -22.44
C GLN A 199 -10.89 -17.56 -21.38
N ARG A 200 -12.00 -16.97 -21.78
CA ARG A 200 -12.91 -16.30 -20.85
C ARG A 200 -13.64 -17.31 -19.99
N LEU A 201 -13.80 -16.94 -18.72
CA LEU A 201 -14.47 -17.75 -17.72
C LEU A 201 -16.00 -17.79 -17.92
N LEU A 202 -16.59 -16.65 -18.33
CA LEU A 202 -18.03 -16.47 -18.33
C LEU A 202 -18.70 -17.14 -19.53
N ILE A 203 -19.13 -18.39 -19.35
CA ILE A 203 -19.88 -19.16 -20.34
C ILE A 203 -21.38 -19.12 -19.99
N PRO A 204 -22.27 -18.63 -20.88
CA PRO A 204 -23.69 -18.55 -20.58
C PRO A 204 -24.28 -19.91 -20.16
N ALA A 205 -24.92 -19.93 -19.00
CA ALA A 205 -25.48 -21.17 -18.42
C ALA A 205 -26.77 -21.66 -19.11
N ASN A 206 -27.33 -20.89 -20.03
CA ASN A 206 -28.56 -21.25 -20.78
C ASN A 206 -28.48 -22.55 -21.56
N ARG A 207 -27.27 -23.09 -21.74
CA ARG A 207 -27.06 -24.46 -22.34
C ARG A 207 -27.31 -25.59 -21.35
N TYR A 208 -27.18 -25.31 -20.04
CA TYR A 208 -27.16 -26.31 -18.97
C TYR A 208 -28.34 -26.16 -18.00
N LEU A 209 -28.82 -24.95 -17.81
CA LEU A 209 -29.94 -24.60 -16.96
C LEU A 209 -31.13 -24.13 -17.83
N SER A 210 -32.14 -23.53 -17.28
CA SER A 210 -33.29 -23.04 -18.03
C SER A 210 -32.94 -21.87 -18.94
N LYS A 211 -33.46 -21.83 -20.19
CA LYS A 211 -33.32 -20.67 -21.10
C LYS A 211 -33.91 -19.37 -20.56
N SER A 212 -34.69 -19.44 -19.46
CA SER A 212 -35.26 -18.29 -18.78
C SER A 212 -34.27 -17.57 -17.86
N LEU A 213 -33.15 -18.22 -17.49
CA LEU A 213 -32.12 -17.62 -16.63
C LEU A 213 -31.20 -16.72 -17.46
N LYS A 214 -31.52 -15.47 -17.47
CA LYS A 214 -30.65 -14.42 -18.04
C LYS A 214 -29.53 -14.12 -17.05
N ASN A 215 -28.38 -13.66 -17.56
CA ASN A 215 -27.25 -13.20 -16.78
C ASN A 215 -26.63 -14.24 -15.83
N VAL A 216 -26.91 -15.54 -16.06
CA VAL A 216 -26.31 -16.66 -15.33
C VAL A 216 -25.28 -17.34 -16.22
N TYR A 217 -24.08 -17.51 -15.66
CA TYR A 217 -22.92 -18.12 -16.31
C TYR A 217 -22.44 -19.31 -15.48
N VAL A 218 -21.66 -20.21 -16.06
CA VAL A 218 -21.21 -21.43 -15.39
C VAL A 218 -19.78 -21.80 -15.81
N CYS A 219 -19.03 -22.28 -14.83
CA CYS A 219 -17.80 -23.05 -15.04
C CYS A 219 -17.86 -24.35 -14.21
N ASP A 220 -16.80 -25.12 -14.25
CA ASP A 220 -16.75 -26.41 -13.52
C ASP A 220 -16.83 -26.24 -11.99
N GLN A 221 -16.44 -25.09 -11.45
CA GLN A 221 -16.34 -24.84 -10.02
C GLN A 221 -17.46 -23.98 -9.45
N ALA A 222 -18.13 -23.15 -10.29
CA ALA A 222 -19.08 -22.16 -9.82
C ALA A 222 -20.15 -21.80 -10.85
N TYR A 223 -21.24 -21.20 -10.34
CA TYR A 223 -22.19 -20.43 -11.12
C TYR A 223 -21.99 -18.93 -10.81
N PHE A 224 -22.22 -18.09 -11.80
CA PHE A 224 -22.11 -16.64 -11.68
C PHE A 224 -23.45 -16.01 -12.03
N VAL A 225 -23.84 -15.01 -11.23
CA VAL A 225 -24.92 -14.09 -11.57
C VAL A 225 -24.29 -12.73 -11.79
N ILE A 226 -24.38 -12.24 -13.03
CA ILE A 226 -23.77 -10.97 -13.43
C ILE A 226 -24.88 -9.94 -13.54
N PRO A 227 -24.76 -8.73 -12.93
CA PRO A 227 -25.74 -7.67 -13.10
C PRO A 227 -25.81 -7.23 -14.58
N GLU A 228 -26.95 -6.65 -14.98
CA GLU A 228 -27.12 -6.18 -16.37
C GLU A 228 -26.09 -5.10 -16.76
N GLU A 229 -25.72 -4.26 -15.78
CA GLU A 229 -24.69 -3.25 -15.93
C GLU A 229 -23.71 -3.35 -14.75
N CYS A 230 -22.43 -3.47 -15.06
CA CYS A 230 -21.35 -3.43 -14.07
C CYS A 230 -20.76 -2.01 -14.04
N SER A 231 -20.48 -1.51 -12.83
CA SER A 231 -19.94 -0.17 -12.59
C SER A 231 -19.09 -0.14 -11.32
N SER A 232 -18.56 1.02 -10.97
CA SER A 232 -17.87 1.24 -9.68
C SER A 232 -18.74 0.95 -8.45
N GLU A 233 -20.07 0.90 -8.62
CA GLU A 233 -21.05 0.59 -7.57
C GLU A 233 -21.39 -0.91 -7.52
N THR A 234 -20.79 -1.73 -8.39
CA THR A 234 -20.98 -3.18 -8.38
C THR A 234 -20.44 -3.76 -7.06
N ARG A 235 -21.29 -4.56 -6.42
CA ARG A 235 -20.99 -5.26 -5.17
C ARG A 235 -20.65 -6.70 -5.47
N PHE A 236 -20.00 -7.39 -4.54
CA PHE A 236 -19.44 -8.72 -4.77
C PHE A 236 -19.90 -9.68 -3.68
N PHE A 237 -20.40 -10.81 -4.11
CA PHE A 237 -20.95 -11.83 -3.23
C PHE A 237 -20.42 -13.21 -3.57
N ILE A 238 -20.00 -13.96 -2.53
CA ILE A 238 -19.58 -15.36 -2.65
C ILE A 238 -20.47 -16.22 -1.77
N TYR A 239 -20.94 -17.34 -2.31
CA TYR A 239 -21.77 -18.29 -1.60
C TYR A 239 -21.18 -19.70 -1.59
N TYR A 240 -21.11 -20.32 -0.41
CA TYR A 240 -20.72 -21.71 -0.20
C TYR A 240 -21.95 -22.54 0.16
N PRO A 241 -22.29 -23.59 -0.64
CA PRO A 241 -23.47 -24.41 -0.40
C PRO A 241 -23.32 -25.28 0.84
N GLY A 242 -24.44 -25.67 1.42
CA GLY A 242 -24.52 -26.75 2.41
C GLY A 242 -24.40 -28.14 1.78
N GLY A 243 -24.14 -29.15 2.62
CA GLY A 243 -24.01 -30.52 2.18
C GLY A 243 -22.77 -30.79 1.32
N ARG A 244 -22.70 -31.95 0.71
CA ARG A 244 -21.60 -32.39 -0.16
C ARG A 244 -21.98 -32.48 -1.64
N ASP A 245 -23.26 -32.32 -1.96
CA ASP A 245 -23.79 -32.52 -3.30
C ASP A 245 -23.81 -31.24 -4.13
N GLU A 246 -23.31 -31.29 -5.36
CA GLU A 246 -23.32 -30.17 -6.29
C GLU A 246 -24.74 -29.70 -6.66
N GLU A 247 -25.75 -30.58 -6.59
CA GLU A 247 -27.15 -30.27 -6.89
C GLU A 247 -27.72 -29.19 -5.95
N MET A 248 -27.33 -29.19 -4.68
CA MET A 248 -27.79 -28.19 -3.73
C MET A 248 -27.35 -26.74 -4.10
N SER A 249 -26.25 -26.59 -4.77
CA SER A 249 -25.76 -25.29 -5.27
C SER A 249 -26.73 -24.65 -6.26
N VAL A 250 -27.36 -25.47 -7.11
CA VAL A 250 -28.35 -25.01 -8.10
C VAL A 250 -29.60 -24.49 -7.41
N ASP A 251 -30.08 -25.18 -6.38
CA ASP A 251 -31.26 -24.75 -5.63
C ASP A 251 -31.08 -23.38 -5.00
N TYR A 252 -29.95 -23.13 -4.34
CA TYR A 252 -29.62 -21.82 -3.77
C TYR A 252 -29.53 -20.73 -4.84
N LEU A 253 -28.93 -21.02 -5.98
CA LEU A 253 -28.91 -20.14 -7.14
C LEU A 253 -30.33 -19.79 -7.62
N LEU A 254 -31.20 -20.79 -7.76
CA LEU A 254 -32.57 -20.61 -8.22
C LEU A 254 -33.40 -19.76 -7.24
N TYR A 255 -33.23 -19.98 -5.94
CA TYR A 255 -33.84 -19.14 -4.92
C TYR A 255 -33.33 -17.72 -4.95
N TYR A 256 -32.03 -17.52 -5.09
CA TYR A 256 -31.44 -16.18 -5.26
C TYR A 256 -32.04 -15.47 -6.49
N MET A 257 -32.22 -16.19 -7.60
CA MET A 257 -32.81 -15.63 -8.82
C MET A 257 -34.30 -15.25 -8.70
N MET A 258 -34.97 -15.60 -7.60
CA MET A 258 -36.32 -15.10 -7.32
C MET A 258 -36.30 -13.62 -6.91
N ASN A 259 -35.24 -13.16 -6.24
CA ASN A 259 -35.06 -11.78 -5.82
C ASN A 259 -33.57 -11.42 -5.84
N PRO A 260 -32.94 -11.35 -7.04
CA PRO A 260 -31.51 -11.08 -7.16
C PRO A 260 -31.20 -9.63 -6.81
N SER A 261 -30.07 -9.42 -6.13
CA SER A 261 -29.56 -8.08 -5.91
C SER A 261 -29.11 -7.43 -7.23
N PRO A 262 -29.66 -6.27 -7.62
CA PRO A 262 -29.56 -5.73 -8.98
C PRO A 262 -28.14 -5.34 -9.36
N ASN A 263 -27.32 -4.94 -8.39
CA ASN A 263 -25.95 -4.45 -8.61
C ASN A 263 -24.88 -5.39 -8.09
N THR A 264 -25.18 -6.70 -7.96
CA THR A 264 -24.28 -7.65 -7.35
C THR A 264 -23.78 -8.67 -8.34
N LEU A 265 -22.46 -8.76 -8.48
CA LEU A 265 -21.80 -9.90 -9.10
C LEU A 265 -21.70 -11.00 -8.04
N ALA A 266 -22.43 -12.10 -8.25
CA ALA A 266 -22.50 -13.18 -7.29
C ALA A 266 -21.85 -14.46 -7.84
N VAL A 267 -21.04 -15.12 -7.00
CA VAL A 267 -20.39 -16.39 -7.27
C VAL A 267 -20.97 -17.45 -6.33
N PHE A 268 -21.60 -18.47 -6.89
CA PHE A 268 -22.12 -19.62 -6.16
C PHE A 268 -21.19 -20.81 -6.38
N MET A 269 -20.40 -21.14 -5.36
CA MET A 269 -19.50 -22.29 -5.42
C MET A 269 -20.30 -23.59 -5.53
N ARG A 270 -19.85 -24.51 -6.36
CA ARG A 270 -20.54 -25.81 -6.54
C ARG A 270 -20.26 -26.78 -5.40
N LYS A 271 -19.21 -26.57 -4.62
CA LYS A 271 -18.83 -27.34 -3.44
C LYS A 271 -18.78 -26.46 -2.21
N ASN A 272 -19.05 -27.05 -1.05
CA ASN A 272 -19.06 -26.31 0.22
C ASN A 272 -17.69 -25.76 0.63
N GLY A 273 -16.59 -26.29 0.12
CA GLY A 273 -15.25 -25.81 0.41
C GLY A 273 -14.68 -26.26 1.76
N LEU A 274 -15.37 -27.13 2.51
CA LEU A 274 -14.94 -27.54 3.84
C LEU A 274 -13.58 -28.26 3.83
N ASP A 275 -13.41 -29.20 2.90
CA ASP A 275 -12.13 -29.84 2.65
C ASP A 275 -11.19 -28.80 2.00
N HIS A 276 -10.08 -28.44 2.64
CA HIS A 276 -9.14 -27.42 2.15
C HIS A 276 -9.72 -25.99 2.07
N MET A 277 -10.29 -25.49 3.18
CA MET A 277 -10.99 -24.20 3.25
C MET A 277 -10.18 -23.03 2.67
N ARG A 278 -8.86 -22.97 2.93
CA ARG A 278 -7.99 -21.91 2.42
C ARG A 278 -7.89 -21.93 0.90
N GLU A 279 -7.62 -23.10 0.31
CA GLU A 279 -7.49 -23.27 -1.13
C GLU A 279 -8.82 -22.99 -1.83
N ASN A 280 -9.92 -23.43 -1.27
CA ASN A 280 -11.26 -23.18 -1.81
C ASN A 280 -11.66 -21.70 -1.71
N THR A 281 -11.27 -21.00 -0.65
CA THR A 281 -11.45 -19.54 -0.56
C THR A 281 -10.61 -18.82 -1.61
N CYS A 282 -9.35 -19.21 -1.78
CA CYS A 282 -8.49 -18.65 -2.82
C CYS A 282 -9.09 -18.89 -4.21
N GLN A 283 -9.58 -20.09 -4.48
CA GLN A 283 -10.25 -20.41 -5.74
C GLN A 283 -11.50 -19.57 -5.97
N ALA A 284 -12.33 -19.38 -4.96
CA ALA A 284 -13.56 -18.58 -5.06
C ALA A 284 -13.24 -17.12 -5.37
N ILE A 285 -12.17 -16.56 -4.78
CA ILE A 285 -11.71 -15.21 -5.05
C ILE A 285 -11.08 -15.08 -6.43
N ASP A 286 -10.27 -16.04 -6.87
CA ASP A 286 -9.73 -16.05 -8.23
C ASP A 286 -10.84 -16.09 -9.30
N LEU A 287 -11.88 -16.89 -9.08
CA LEU A 287 -13.06 -16.94 -9.95
C LEU A 287 -13.82 -15.60 -9.95
N LEU A 288 -14.00 -15.00 -8.77
CA LEU A 288 -14.64 -13.70 -8.63
C LEU A 288 -13.84 -12.61 -9.36
N ASP A 289 -12.52 -12.56 -9.13
CA ASP A 289 -11.64 -11.56 -9.73
C ASP A 289 -11.61 -11.66 -11.26
N GLN A 290 -11.57 -12.89 -11.80
CA GLN A 290 -11.63 -13.11 -13.24
C GLN A 290 -12.98 -12.66 -13.81
N ALA A 291 -14.10 -13.05 -13.19
CA ALA A 291 -15.42 -12.64 -13.62
C ALA A 291 -15.59 -11.11 -13.54
N ALA A 292 -15.10 -10.50 -12.47
CA ALA A 292 -15.10 -9.04 -12.30
C ALA A 292 -14.29 -8.34 -13.39
N ALA A 293 -13.10 -8.84 -13.70
CA ALA A 293 -12.25 -8.28 -14.76
C ALA A 293 -12.93 -8.37 -16.14
N GLU A 294 -13.58 -9.51 -16.45
CA GLU A 294 -14.34 -9.68 -17.70
C GLU A 294 -15.53 -8.70 -17.80
N CYS A 295 -16.04 -8.22 -16.66
CA CYS A 295 -17.10 -7.22 -16.56
C CYS A 295 -16.58 -5.78 -16.44
N GLY A 296 -15.27 -5.56 -16.43
CA GLY A 296 -14.67 -4.22 -16.31
C GLY A 296 -14.82 -3.61 -14.92
N VAL A 297 -14.82 -4.44 -13.86
CA VAL A 297 -14.89 -4.03 -12.45
C VAL A 297 -13.84 -4.75 -11.61
N PHE A 298 -13.52 -4.20 -10.42
CA PHE A 298 -12.50 -4.75 -9.53
C PHE A 298 -13.04 -4.85 -8.10
N ALA A 299 -13.02 -6.07 -7.54
CA ALA A 299 -13.52 -6.34 -6.20
C ALA A 299 -12.53 -5.86 -5.12
N ARG A 300 -12.95 -4.88 -4.31
CA ARG A 300 -12.18 -4.39 -3.15
C ARG A 300 -12.69 -4.98 -1.85
N GLU A 301 -13.98 -5.28 -1.83
CA GLU A 301 -14.71 -5.75 -0.68
C GLU A 301 -15.72 -6.80 -1.11
N ILE A 302 -15.92 -7.81 -0.28
CA ILE A 302 -16.84 -8.90 -0.56
C ILE A 302 -17.80 -9.12 0.61
N VAL A 303 -18.99 -9.62 0.29
CA VAL A 303 -19.89 -10.28 1.23
C VAL A 303 -19.85 -11.77 0.98
N VAL A 304 -19.77 -12.54 2.03
CA VAL A 304 -19.67 -13.99 1.94
C VAL A 304 -20.80 -14.63 2.73
N ALA A 305 -21.43 -15.63 2.12
CA ALA A 305 -22.42 -16.44 2.81
C ALA A 305 -22.11 -17.94 2.68
N GLY A 306 -22.56 -18.70 3.64
CA GLY A 306 -22.49 -20.15 3.57
C GLY A 306 -23.58 -20.80 4.40
N SER A 307 -24.10 -21.90 3.88
CA SER A 307 -25.17 -22.68 4.54
C SER A 307 -24.61 -23.95 5.14
N SER A 308 -25.06 -24.32 6.35
CA SER A 308 -24.67 -25.56 7.00
C SER A 308 -23.14 -25.74 6.99
N LEU A 309 -22.62 -26.79 6.33
CA LEU A 309 -21.18 -27.04 6.18
C LEU A 309 -20.44 -25.89 5.44
N GLY A 310 -21.09 -25.20 4.53
CA GLY A 310 -20.54 -24.06 3.81
C GLY A 310 -20.36 -22.80 4.67
N ALA A 311 -20.99 -22.73 5.83
CA ALA A 311 -20.85 -21.60 6.74
C ALA A 311 -19.43 -21.50 7.32
N TYR A 312 -18.73 -22.60 7.49
CA TYR A 312 -17.36 -22.62 8.02
C TYR A 312 -16.35 -21.97 7.06
N PRO A 313 -16.23 -22.41 5.78
CA PRO A 313 -15.37 -21.71 4.84
C PRO A 313 -15.81 -20.25 4.61
N ALA A 314 -17.10 -19.92 4.74
CA ALA A 314 -17.54 -18.53 4.68
C ALA A 314 -16.96 -17.70 5.85
N MET A 315 -16.93 -18.22 7.07
CA MET A 315 -16.32 -17.54 8.22
C MET A 315 -14.80 -17.42 8.08
N HIS A 316 -14.12 -18.50 7.70
CA HIS A 316 -12.67 -18.49 7.51
C HIS A 316 -12.22 -17.62 6.33
N SER A 317 -13.10 -17.39 5.35
CA SER A 317 -12.80 -16.54 4.19
C SER A 317 -12.39 -15.13 4.59
N VAL A 318 -12.86 -14.61 5.74
CA VAL A 318 -12.49 -13.30 6.28
C VAL A 318 -10.97 -13.15 6.39
N VAL A 319 -10.34 -14.15 7.01
CA VAL A 319 -8.90 -14.12 7.23
C VAL A 319 -8.13 -14.44 5.96
N TYR A 320 -8.55 -15.49 5.24
CA TYR A 320 -7.86 -15.96 4.03
C TYR A 320 -7.93 -14.97 2.87
N ALA A 321 -9.08 -14.30 2.68
CA ALA A 321 -9.22 -13.26 1.65
C ALA A 321 -8.29 -12.06 1.93
N CYS A 322 -8.21 -11.62 3.17
CA CYS A 322 -7.34 -10.53 3.57
C CYS A 322 -5.86 -10.90 3.42
N GLU A 323 -5.44 -12.07 3.94
CA GLU A 323 -4.03 -12.49 3.94
C GLU A 323 -3.49 -12.80 2.54
N ALA A 324 -4.30 -13.42 1.67
CA ALA A 324 -3.84 -13.89 0.37
C ALA A 324 -4.09 -12.88 -0.77
N TYR A 325 -5.09 -12.01 -0.62
CA TYR A 325 -5.55 -11.14 -1.71
C TYR A 325 -5.65 -9.66 -1.31
N GLY A 326 -5.50 -9.31 -0.05
CA GLY A 326 -5.74 -7.94 0.43
C GLY A 326 -7.20 -7.49 0.25
N ILE A 327 -8.14 -8.44 0.17
CA ILE A 327 -9.56 -8.14 -0.01
C ILE A 327 -10.24 -8.13 1.35
N ARG A 328 -11.07 -7.13 1.61
CA ARG A 328 -11.83 -7.03 2.86
C ARG A 328 -13.14 -7.80 2.72
N THR A 329 -13.43 -8.64 3.70
CA THR A 329 -14.78 -9.18 3.87
C THR A 329 -15.58 -8.26 4.77
N ASP A 330 -16.56 -7.57 4.21
CA ASP A 330 -17.40 -6.63 4.93
C ASP A 330 -18.42 -7.33 5.83
N CYS A 331 -19.03 -8.39 5.30
CA CYS A 331 -20.09 -9.10 5.99
C CYS A 331 -19.99 -10.62 5.73
N VAL A 332 -20.28 -11.41 6.75
CA VAL A 332 -20.46 -12.87 6.67
C VAL A 332 -21.86 -13.23 7.12
N LEU A 333 -22.57 -13.97 6.26
CA LEU A 333 -23.83 -14.62 6.59
C LEU A 333 -23.59 -16.11 6.84
N SER A 334 -23.60 -16.53 8.09
CA SER A 334 -23.55 -17.93 8.48
C SER A 334 -24.97 -18.44 8.58
N LEU A 335 -25.44 -19.19 7.58
CA LEU A 335 -26.81 -19.66 7.48
C LEU A 335 -26.94 -21.05 8.09
N ASP A 336 -27.36 -21.07 9.35
CA ASP A 336 -27.64 -22.29 10.13
C ASP A 336 -26.47 -23.29 10.16
N ALA A 337 -25.29 -22.80 10.56
CA ALA A 337 -24.13 -23.63 10.80
C ALA A 337 -24.38 -24.56 11.99
N GLY A 338 -24.77 -25.77 11.71
CA GLY A 338 -25.01 -26.79 12.73
C GLY A 338 -23.73 -27.15 13.47
N SER A 339 -23.65 -26.83 14.75
CA SER A 339 -22.45 -27.05 15.56
C SER A 339 -22.46 -28.29 16.45
N ASP A 340 -23.63 -28.85 16.71
CA ASP A 340 -23.72 -30.03 17.58
C ASP A 340 -23.09 -31.31 16.99
N TRP A 341 -22.72 -31.25 15.71
CA TRP A 341 -22.21 -32.39 14.93
C TRP A 341 -20.76 -32.17 14.46
N MET A 342 -20.20 -31.00 14.70
CA MET A 342 -18.93 -30.61 14.10
C MET A 342 -17.84 -30.46 15.17
N GLU A 343 -16.67 -30.88 14.80
CA GLU A 343 -15.47 -30.73 15.62
C GLU A 343 -15.17 -29.25 15.85
N GLU A 344 -14.74 -28.92 17.08
CA GLU A 344 -14.37 -27.54 17.48
C GLU A 344 -13.33 -26.90 16.55
N GLU A 345 -12.53 -27.73 15.86
CA GLU A 345 -11.47 -27.32 14.92
C GLU A 345 -11.97 -26.60 13.66
N LEU A 346 -13.29 -26.63 13.37
CA LEU A 346 -13.88 -25.98 12.20
C LEU A 346 -14.28 -24.52 12.43
N LEU A 347 -14.24 -24.05 13.67
CA LEU A 347 -14.51 -22.65 14.01
C LEU A 347 -13.24 -21.82 13.88
N LEU A 348 -13.41 -20.50 13.78
CA LEU A 348 -12.29 -19.56 13.88
C LEU A 348 -11.59 -19.75 15.23
N ASP A 349 -10.30 -19.93 15.21
CA ASP A 349 -9.49 -19.91 16.43
C ASP A 349 -9.35 -18.47 17.00
N GLU A 350 -8.79 -18.35 18.20
CA GLU A 350 -8.63 -17.02 18.84
C GLU A 350 -7.77 -16.05 18.03
N ALA A 351 -6.74 -16.55 17.32
CA ALA A 351 -5.87 -15.73 16.50
C ALA A 351 -6.60 -15.23 15.25
N GLU A 352 -7.37 -16.08 14.61
CA GLU A 352 -8.24 -15.75 13.48
C GLU A 352 -9.35 -14.76 13.89
N CYS A 353 -9.98 -14.99 15.04
CA CYS A 353 -10.96 -14.05 15.62
C CYS A 353 -10.36 -12.65 15.82
N ARG A 354 -9.15 -12.55 16.35
CA ARG A 354 -8.45 -11.26 16.51
C ARG A 354 -8.10 -10.61 15.18
N LYS A 355 -7.79 -11.40 14.14
CA LYS A 355 -7.56 -10.87 12.79
C LYS A 355 -8.85 -10.36 12.18
N ALA A 356 -9.94 -11.14 12.25
CA ALA A 356 -11.25 -10.76 11.76
C ALA A 356 -11.77 -9.46 12.43
N ALA A 357 -11.55 -9.32 13.74
CA ALA A 357 -11.91 -8.10 14.47
C ALA A 357 -11.15 -6.86 13.96
N ARG A 358 -9.88 -6.99 13.58
CA ARG A 358 -9.09 -5.91 12.97
C ARG A 358 -9.55 -5.54 11.57
N ILE A 359 -10.00 -6.53 10.79
CA ILE A 359 -10.60 -6.32 9.46
C ILE A 359 -11.92 -5.55 9.58
N GLY A 360 -12.62 -5.70 10.71
CA GLY A 360 -13.87 -5.00 11.00
C GLY A 360 -15.11 -5.66 10.39
N THR A 361 -15.02 -6.94 10.05
CA THR A 361 -16.11 -7.73 9.47
C THR A 361 -17.32 -7.81 10.40
N GLU A 362 -18.52 -7.75 9.84
CA GLU A 362 -19.77 -8.02 10.54
C GLU A 362 -20.23 -9.46 10.31
N PHE A 363 -20.50 -10.18 11.38
CA PHE A 363 -20.98 -11.56 11.35
C PHE A 363 -22.46 -11.61 11.69
N TYR A 364 -23.27 -12.13 10.81
CA TYR A 364 -24.67 -12.43 11.02
C TYR A 364 -24.87 -13.94 11.05
N LEU A 365 -25.18 -14.46 12.23
CA LEU A 365 -25.29 -15.89 12.48
C LEU A 365 -26.79 -16.25 12.56
N PHE A 366 -27.30 -16.82 11.48
CA PHE A 366 -28.68 -17.30 11.39
C PHE A 366 -28.78 -18.65 12.08
N GLU A 367 -29.72 -18.78 13.00
CA GLU A 367 -29.89 -19.98 13.82
C GLU A 367 -31.34 -20.46 13.75
N SER A 368 -31.52 -21.76 13.44
CA SER A 368 -32.80 -22.42 13.59
C SER A 368 -33.04 -22.84 15.05
N PRO A 369 -34.29 -23.03 15.46
CA PRO A 369 -34.58 -23.56 16.77
C PRO A 369 -34.03 -24.97 17.05
N TRP A 370 -33.66 -25.69 16.00
CA TRP A 370 -33.24 -27.09 16.06
C TRP A 370 -31.76 -27.33 16.04
N VAL A 371 -31.01 -26.35 15.56
CA VAL A 371 -29.57 -26.49 15.40
C VAL A 371 -28.90 -25.49 16.36
N GLY A 372 -28.35 -26.01 17.44
CA GLY A 372 -27.58 -25.19 18.37
C GLY A 372 -26.24 -24.77 17.76
N MET A 373 -25.91 -23.49 17.80
CA MET A 373 -24.58 -23.01 17.49
C MET A 373 -23.64 -23.15 18.67
N ASN A 374 -22.34 -23.34 18.39
CA ASN A 374 -21.31 -23.37 19.41
C ASN A 374 -21.23 -22.05 20.16
N ARG A 375 -21.89 -21.95 21.30
CA ARG A 375 -21.97 -20.74 22.13
C ARG A 375 -20.62 -20.29 22.67
N GLU A 376 -19.69 -21.21 22.90
CA GLU A 376 -18.33 -20.90 23.39
C GLU A 376 -17.50 -20.25 22.29
N GLY A 377 -17.51 -20.78 21.07
CA GLY A 377 -16.85 -20.17 19.92
C GLY A 377 -17.42 -18.78 19.58
N ILE A 378 -18.76 -18.61 19.63
CA ILE A 378 -19.40 -17.31 19.43
C ILE A 378 -18.97 -16.33 20.51
N ARG A 379 -18.93 -16.74 21.78
CA ARG A 379 -18.49 -15.90 22.89
C ARG A 379 -17.02 -15.48 22.71
N MET A 380 -16.15 -16.39 22.25
CA MET A 380 -14.76 -16.09 21.93
C MET A 380 -14.68 -15.03 20.82
N MET A 381 -15.46 -15.14 19.73
CA MET A 381 -15.52 -14.14 18.67
C MET A 381 -15.90 -12.76 19.23
N VAL A 382 -16.94 -12.69 20.04
CA VAL A 382 -17.41 -11.42 20.65
C VAL A 382 -16.35 -10.83 21.59
N ASN A 383 -15.77 -11.65 22.47
CA ASN A 383 -14.79 -11.20 23.45
C ASN A 383 -13.44 -10.80 22.82
N THR A 384 -13.14 -11.25 21.59
CA THR A 384 -11.99 -10.80 20.82
C THR A 384 -12.26 -9.53 19.99
N GLY A 385 -13.47 -8.96 20.09
CA GLY A 385 -13.84 -7.67 19.49
C GLY A 385 -14.57 -7.78 18.15
N ASN A 386 -14.98 -8.98 17.73
CA ASN A 386 -15.76 -9.12 16.51
C ASN A 386 -17.18 -8.61 16.68
N ARG A 387 -17.74 -8.08 15.59
CA ARG A 387 -19.11 -7.63 15.50
C ARG A 387 -20.02 -8.81 15.15
N VAL A 388 -20.67 -9.39 16.13
CA VAL A 388 -21.52 -10.58 15.95
C VAL A 388 -22.96 -10.24 16.24
N THR A 389 -23.86 -10.58 15.33
CA THR A 389 -25.30 -10.46 15.48
C THR A 389 -25.94 -11.84 15.30
N MET A 390 -26.65 -12.29 16.30
CA MET A 390 -27.49 -13.51 16.18
C MET A 390 -28.77 -13.14 15.45
N VAL A 391 -29.16 -13.96 14.51
CA VAL A 391 -30.37 -13.81 13.72
C VAL A 391 -31.27 -15.03 13.97
N GLY A 392 -32.26 -14.83 14.85
CA GLY A 392 -33.30 -15.86 15.08
C GLY A 392 -34.28 -15.89 13.92
N CYS A 393 -34.64 -17.10 13.50
CA CYS A 393 -35.60 -17.33 12.42
C CYS A 393 -36.87 -17.97 12.95
N THR A 394 -38.01 -17.66 12.32
CA THR A 394 -39.31 -18.28 12.66
C THR A 394 -39.51 -19.66 12.02
N PHE A 395 -38.56 -20.09 11.20
CA PHE A 395 -38.62 -21.37 10.48
C PHE A 395 -38.02 -22.52 11.29
N ASP A 396 -38.65 -23.66 11.19
CA ASP A 396 -38.22 -24.89 11.88
C ASP A 396 -37.37 -25.82 11.01
N ASP A 397 -36.97 -25.39 9.82
CA ASP A 397 -36.32 -26.25 8.83
C ASP A 397 -34.93 -25.68 8.49
N HIS A 398 -33.89 -26.47 8.74
CA HIS A 398 -32.50 -26.19 8.49
C HIS A 398 -32.20 -25.77 7.04
N VAL A 399 -32.75 -26.49 6.05
CA VAL A 399 -32.53 -26.18 4.64
C VAL A 399 -33.30 -24.94 4.24
N ARG A 400 -34.51 -24.77 4.77
CA ARG A 400 -35.41 -23.67 4.45
C ARG A 400 -34.82 -22.32 4.84
N ILE A 401 -34.14 -22.21 6.00
CA ILE A 401 -33.51 -20.96 6.42
C ILE A 401 -32.56 -20.46 5.34
N SER A 402 -31.73 -21.34 4.81
CA SER A 402 -30.74 -21.01 3.80
C SER A 402 -31.37 -20.63 2.46
N LEU A 403 -32.37 -21.40 2.01
CA LEU A 403 -33.05 -21.13 0.76
C LEU A 403 -33.90 -19.84 0.83
N ASP A 404 -34.64 -19.63 1.94
CA ASP A 404 -35.44 -18.43 2.12
C ASP A 404 -34.56 -17.18 2.26
N ALA A 405 -33.40 -17.27 2.93
CA ALA A 405 -32.45 -16.17 2.97
C ALA A 405 -32.00 -15.75 1.56
N MET A 406 -31.76 -16.70 0.66
CA MET A 406 -31.41 -16.40 -0.75
C MET A 406 -32.61 -15.77 -1.50
N GLY A 407 -33.83 -16.26 -1.31
CA GLY A 407 -35.02 -15.82 -2.06
C GLY A 407 -35.70 -14.57 -1.49
N MET A 408 -35.45 -14.21 -0.23
CA MET A 408 -36.12 -13.10 0.46
C MET A 408 -35.32 -11.81 0.51
N GLY A 409 -34.30 -11.66 -0.31
CA GLY A 409 -33.52 -10.41 -0.40
C GLY A 409 -32.53 -10.18 0.74
N VAL A 410 -32.20 -11.22 1.53
CA VAL A 410 -31.18 -11.12 2.58
C VAL A 410 -29.80 -10.77 1.98
N VAL A 411 -29.49 -11.29 0.78
CA VAL A 411 -28.25 -10.96 0.08
C VAL A 411 -28.22 -9.51 -0.33
N ASP A 412 -29.31 -8.97 -0.91
CA ASP A 412 -29.41 -7.56 -1.29
C ASP A 412 -29.24 -6.63 -0.07
N TRP A 413 -29.86 -6.99 1.05
CA TRP A 413 -29.66 -6.30 2.32
C TRP A 413 -28.20 -6.38 2.80
N ALA A 414 -27.59 -7.58 2.75
CA ALA A 414 -26.23 -7.79 3.25
C ALA A 414 -25.17 -7.04 2.44
N VAL A 415 -25.31 -7.00 1.12
CA VAL A 415 -24.42 -6.24 0.24
C VAL A 415 -24.77 -4.75 0.21
N GLY A 416 -25.94 -4.37 0.73
CA GLY A 416 -26.51 -3.03 0.72
C GLY A 416 -26.36 -2.27 2.03
N ASP A 417 -27.44 -1.57 2.38
CA ASP A 417 -27.56 -0.83 3.64
C ASP A 417 -28.16 -1.72 4.73
N ARG A 418 -27.35 -2.06 5.73
CA ARG A 418 -27.72 -2.88 6.89
C ARG A 418 -28.25 -2.07 8.08
N ALA A 419 -28.45 -0.77 7.90
CA ALA A 419 -28.93 0.10 9.00
C ALA A 419 -30.28 -0.33 9.57
N GLN A 420 -31.12 -0.99 8.76
CA GLN A 420 -32.41 -1.53 9.20
C GLN A 420 -32.41 -3.07 9.05
N PRO A 421 -33.02 -3.80 9.99
CA PRO A 421 -33.17 -5.25 9.90
C PRO A 421 -33.90 -5.68 8.62
N CYS A 422 -33.40 -6.71 7.96
CA CYS A 422 -34.07 -7.33 6.84
C CYS A 422 -35.28 -8.15 7.34
N ASN A 423 -36.46 -8.02 6.71
CA ASN A 423 -37.67 -8.80 7.00
C ASN A 423 -37.95 -8.99 8.51
N PRO A 424 -38.20 -7.93 9.29
CA PRO A 424 -38.29 -7.99 10.75
C PRO A 424 -39.45 -8.84 11.27
N GLU A 425 -40.42 -9.18 10.42
CA GLU A 425 -41.50 -10.13 10.72
C GLU A 425 -41.06 -11.61 10.69
N ILE A 426 -39.92 -11.90 10.04
CA ILE A 426 -39.36 -13.25 9.88
C ILE A 426 -38.10 -13.41 10.73
N TYR A 427 -37.25 -12.40 10.75
CA TYR A 427 -35.96 -12.44 11.39
C TYR A 427 -35.87 -11.48 12.58
N SER A 428 -35.33 -11.98 13.69
CA SER A 428 -35.01 -11.18 14.88
C SER A 428 -33.53 -11.02 15.03
N PHE A 429 -33.05 -9.78 15.07
CA PHE A 429 -31.61 -9.44 15.13
C PHE A 429 -31.22 -9.08 16.57
N THR A 430 -30.24 -9.77 17.13
CA THR A 430 -29.73 -9.52 18.48
C THR A 430 -28.22 -9.33 18.40
N ARG A 431 -27.75 -8.09 18.56
CA ARG A 431 -26.31 -7.79 18.68
C ARG A 431 -25.77 -8.37 19.98
N LEU A 432 -24.67 -9.08 19.90
CA LEU A 432 -23.99 -9.59 21.07
C LEU A 432 -22.96 -8.60 21.59
N GLU A 433 -22.91 -8.46 22.92
CA GLU A 433 -21.95 -7.60 23.60
C GLU A 433 -20.89 -8.45 24.30
N PRO A 434 -19.64 -7.96 24.41
CA PRO A 434 -18.60 -8.64 25.18
C PRO A 434 -19.00 -8.85 26.63
N ASP A 435 -18.54 -9.96 27.22
CA ASP A 435 -18.72 -10.20 28.65
C ASP A 435 -18.05 -9.04 29.42
N VAL A 436 -18.84 -8.36 30.26
CA VAL A 436 -18.32 -7.32 31.15
C VAL A 436 -17.60 -8.04 32.27
N GLY A 437 -16.24 -8.02 32.26
CA GLY A 437 -15.39 -8.64 33.27
C GLY A 437 -15.44 -7.95 34.62
#